data_fff20a7c0284d272b8bbc664aff57c87
#
_entry.id   fff20a7c0284d272b8bbc664aff57c87
#
_cell.length_a   1.000
_cell.length_b   1.000
_cell.length_c   1.000
_cell.angle_alpha   90.00
_cell.angle_beta   90.00
_cell.angle_gamma   90.00
#
_symmetry.space_group_name_H-M   'P 1'
#
loop_
_entity.id
_entity.type
_entity.pdbx_description
1 polymer ?
#
loop_
_entity_poly.entity_id
_entity_poly.type
_entity_poly.pdbx_seq_one_letter_code
_entity_poly.pdbx_strand_id
1 'polypeptide(L)'
;MRKELTTEQKIMQATQYGLLIYAGQRKIYDEDERLKLEKIANEIGEYWGLEEPVAGYPELFEEITLQGLCRYASEMQYTHGETERERIKEVLDLVYEMKKHWSE
;
A
#
# COMPACT_ATOMS: atom_id res chain seq x y z
N MET A 1 6.74 5.21 26.33
CA MET A 1 5.97 6.26 25.63
C MET A 1 5.77 5.86 24.18
N ARG A 2 4.54 5.83 23.74
CA ARG A 2 4.26 5.57 22.33
C ARG A 2 4.64 6.78 21.50
N LYS A 3 5.46 6.56 20.50
CA LYS A 3 5.80 7.57 19.53
C LYS A 3 4.56 7.82 18.66
N GLU A 4 4.09 9.04 18.62
CA GLU A 4 2.99 9.37 17.73
C GLU A 4 3.44 9.24 16.28
N LEU A 5 2.58 8.67 15.45
CA LEU A 5 2.86 8.56 14.03
C LEU A 5 2.74 9.92 13.36
N THR A 6 3.64 10.20 12.44
CA THR A 6 3.53 11.40 11.59
C THR A 6 2.32 11.26 10.68
N THR A 7 1.90 12.36 10.06
CA THR A 7 0.80 12.33 9.09
C THR A 7 1.11 11.38 7.94
N GLU A 8 2.34 11.41 7.46
CA GLU A 8 2.78 10.51 6.38
C GLU A 8 2.72 9.04 6.82
N GLN A 9 3.17 8.74 8.02
CA GLN A 9 3.09 7.38 8.55
C GLN A 9 1.66 6.89 8.68
N LYS A 10 0.73 7.76 9.10
CA LYS A 10 -0.69 7.41 9.18
C LYS A 10 -1.27 7.07 7.81
N ILE A 11 -0.89 7.84 6.79
CA ILE A 11 -1.32 7.58 5.41
C ILE A 11 -0.79 6.22 4.94
N MET A 12 0.46 5.94 5.21
CA MET A 12 1.07 4.68 4.76
C MET A 12 0.54 3.48 5.54
N GLN A 13 0.23 3.64 6.81
CA GLN A 13 -0.42 2.59 7.60
C GLN A 13 -1.82 2.28 7.06
N ALA A 14 -2.59 3.31 6.74
CA ALA A 14 -3.90 3.14 6.10
C ALA A 14 -3.75 2.45 4.75
N THR A 15 -2.67 2.72 4.02
CA THR A 15 -2.37 2.06 2.75
C THR A 15 -2.16 0.56 2.94
N GLN A 16 -1.44 0.15 3.99
CA GLN A 16 -1.27 -1.27 4.30
C GLN A 16 -2.62 -1.95 4.53
N TYR A 17 -3.49 -1.30 5.30
CA TYR A 17 -4.83 -1.82 5.54
C TYR A 17 -5.64 -1.92 4.25
N GLY A 18 -5.57 -0.90 3.42
CA GLY A 18 -6.29 -0.87 2.15
C GLY A 18 -5.91 -2.02 1.24
N LEU A 19 -4.63 -2.38 1.22
CA LEU A 19 -4.17 -3.54 0.45
C LEU A 19 -4.81 -4.84 0.95
N LEU A 20 -4.88 -5.02 2.25
CA LEU A 20 -5.47 -6.22 2.85
C LEU A 20 -6.98 -6.26 2.62
N ILE A 21 -7.64 -5.11 2.73
CA ILE A 21 -9.08 -5.00 2.45
C ILE A 21 -9.35 -5.33 0.99
N TYR A 22 -8.56 -4.80 0.08
CA TYR A 22 -8.70 -5.07 -1.35
C TYR A 22 -8.57 -6.57 -1.64
N ALA A 23 -7.58 -7.23 -1.06
CA ALA A 23 -7.39 -8.66 -1.22
C ALA A 23 -8.62 -9.44 -0.78
N GLY A 24 -9.20 -9.04 0.36
CA GLY A 24 -10.41 -9.68 0.86
C GLY A 24 -11.63 -9.42 -0.02
N GLN A 25 -11.80 -8.19 -0.47
CA GLN A 25 -12.92 -7.81 -1.34
C GLN A 25 -12.90 -8.54 -2.68
N ARG A 26 -11.71 -8.70 -3.23
CA ARG A 26 -11.53 -9.41 -4.50
C ARG A 26 -11.59 -10.91 -4.35
N LYS A 27 -11.62 -11.42 -3.13
CA LYS A 27 -11.59 -12.86 -2.85
C LYS A 27 -10.43 -13.53 -3.60
N ILE A 28 -9.24 -12.95 -3.42
CA ILE A 28 -8.06 -13.47 -4.08
C ILE A 28 -7.66 -14.78 -3.42
N TYR A 29 -7.88 -15.87 -4.13
CA TYR A 29 -7.53 -17.21 -3.66
C TYR A 29 -6.17 -17.66 -4.16
N ASP A 30 -5.65 -17.01 -5.20
CA ASP A 30 -4.31 -17.30 -5.70
C ASP A 30 -3.29 -16.86 -4.68
N GLU A 31 -2.54 -17.82 -4.16
CA GLU A 31 -1.54 -17.56 -3.13
C GLU A 31 -0.45 -16.60 -3.62
N ASP A 32 -0.04 -16.74 -4.88
CA ASP A 32 0.99 -15.86 -5.46
C ASP A 32 0.55 -14.41 -5.50
N GLU A 33 -0.70 -14.15 -5.87
CA GLU A 33 -1.24 -12.79 -5.88
C GLU A 33 -1.37 -12.22 -4.48
N ARG A 34 -1.81 -13.04 -3.53
CA ARG A 34 -1.89 -12.63 -2.12
C ARG A 34 -0.53 -12.27 -1.57
N LEU A 35 0.48 -13.08 -1.87
CA LEU A 35 1.84 -12.84 -1.42
C LEU A 35 2.41 -11.55 -1.99
N LYS A 36 2.07 -11.20 -3.23
CA LYS A 36 2.49 -9.92 -3.82
C LYS A 36 1.93 -8.73 -3.04
N LEU A 37 0.66 -8.80 -2.67
CA LEU A 37 0.03 -7.72 -1.90
C LEU A 37 0.63 -7.62 -0.49
N GLU A 38 0.83 -8.75 0.16
CA GLU A 38 1.44 -8.79 1.48
C GLU A 38 2.87 -8.27 1.44
N LYS A 39 3.61 -8.62 0.40
CA LYS A 39 4.99 -8.14 0.23
C LYS A 39 5.04 -6.63 0.11
N ILE A 40 4.15 -6.05 -0.69
CA ILE A 40 4.08 -4.58 -0.83
C ILE A 40 3.74 -3.94 0.51
N ALA A 41 2.76 -4.49 1.23
CA ALA A 41 2.38 -3.97 2.54
C ALA A 41 3.55 -4.02 3.53
N ASN A 42 4.29 -5.13 3.54
CA ASN A 42 5.44 -5.28 4.43
C ASN A 42 6.57 -4.31 4.07
N GLU A 43 6.81 -4.09 2.80
CA GLU A 43 7.84 -3.16 2.37
C GLU A 43 7.50 -1.71 2.73
N ILE A 44 6.23 -1.35 2.60
CA ILE A 44 5.76 -0.04 3.06
C ILE A 44 6.02 0.11 4.55
N GLY A 45 5.71 -0.93 5.33
CA GLY A 45 5.97 -0.94 6.75
C GLY A 45 7.43 -0.73 7.10
N GLU A 46 8.32 -1.42 6.39
CA GLU A 46 9.76 -1.29 6.61
C GLU A 46 10.27 0.08 6.21
N TYR A 47 9.82 0.60 5.08
CA TYR A 47 10.30 1.88 4.56
C TYR A 47 9.95 3.04 5.49
N TRP A 48 8.74 3.05 6.03
CA TRP A 48 8.27 4.14 6.90
C TRP A 48 8.40 3.83 8.39
N GLY A 49 9.01 2.71 8.73
CA GLY A 49 9.23 2.34 10.12
C GLY A 49 7.93 2.11 10.88
N LEU A 50 6.95 1.50 10.23
CA LEU A 50 5.66 1.22 10.83
C LEU A 50 5.74 -0.07 11.65
N GLU A 51 5.30 0.00 12.89
CA GLU A 51 5.13 -1.18 13.73
C GLU A 51 3.75 -1.77 13.45
N GLU A 52 3.28 -2.66 14.30
CA GLU A 52 2.01 -3.34 14.09
C GLU A 52 0.86 -2.37 13.78
N PRO A 53 -0.02 -2.74 12.85
CA PRO A 53 -1.13 -1.88 12.48
C PRO A 53 -2.11 -1.67 13.64
N VAL A 54 -2.50 -0.41 13.84
CA VAL A 54 -3.48 -0.05 14.86
C VAL A 54 -4.87 -0.31 14.31
N ALA A 55 -5.76 -0.85 15.13
CA ALA A 55 -7.13 -1.14 14.71
C ALA A 55 -7.88 0.17 14.36
N GLY A 56 -8.55 0.18 13.24
CA GLY A 56 -9.38 1.30 12.80
C GLY A 56 -9.07 1.73 11.38
N TYR A 57 -10.11 1.95 10.60
CA TYR A 57 -9.97 2.40 9.22
C TYR A 57 -10.42 3.86 9.12
N PRO A 58 -9.68 4.72 8.43
CA PRO A 58 -10.19 6.04 8.11
C PRO A 58 -11.36 5.90 7.12
N GLU A 59 -12.29 6.86 7.15
CA GLU A 59 -13.47 6.82 6.27
C GLU A 59 -13.10 6.77 4.79
N LEU A 60 -12.03 7.41 4.41
CA LEU A 60 -11.61 7.50 3.01
C LEU A 60 -10.44 6.58 2.71
N PHE A 61 -10.46 5.37 3.27
CA PHE A 61 -9.32 4.45 3.12
C PHE A 61 -9.01 4.12 1.66
N GLU A 62 -10.01 4.10 0.79
CA GLU A 62 -9.82 3.81 -0.62
C GLU A 62 -8.93 4.86 -1.29
N GLU A 63 -9.28 6.13 -1.12
CA GLU A 63 -8.50 7.24 -1.67
C GLU A 63 -7.11 7.31 -1.05
N ILE A 64 -7.04 7.13 0.26
CA ILE A 64 -5.78 7.18 0.99
C ILE A 64 -4.85 6.05 0.53
N THR A 65 -5.40 4.86 0.31
CA THR A 65 -4.62 3.72 -0.17
C THR A 65 -4.02 3.99 -1.54
N LEU A 66 -4.82 4.54 -2.46
CA LEU A 66 -4.34 4.87 -3.79
C LEU A 66 -3.24 5.93 -3.74
N GLN A 67 -3.42 6.97 -2.93
CA GLN A 67 -2.39 7.99 -2.72
C GLN A 67 -1.13 7.40 -2.13
N GLY A 68 -1.27 6.53 -1.14
CA GLY A 68 -0.14 5.90 -0.47
C GLY A 68 0.68 5.04 -1.42
N LEU A 69 0.03 4.26 -2.28
CA LEU A 69 0.72 3.44 -3.27
C LEU A 69 1.46 4.30 -4.30
N CYS A 70 0.85 5.40 -4.75
CA CYS A 70 1.51 6.34 -5.65
C CYS A 70 2.72 6.97 -4.97
N ARG A 71 2.60 7.31 -3.69
CA ARG A 71 3.70 7.84 -2.89
C ARG A 71 4.83 6.84 -2.79
N TYR A 72 4.51 5.58 -2.54
CA TYR A 72 5.52 4.51 -2.47
C TYR A 72 6.25 4.36 -3.81
N ALA A 73 5.52 4.35 -4.92
CA ALA A 73 6.13 4.26 -6.24
C ALA A 73 7.07 5.45 -6.50
N SER A 74 6.65 6.66 -6.13
CA SER A 74 7.47 7.86 -6.27
C SER A 74 8.74 7.78 -5.45
N GLU A 75 8.64 7.30 -4.21
CA GLU A 75 9.80 7.14 -3.33
C GLU A 75 10.79 6.12 -3.87
N MET A 76 10.30 5.01 -4.42
CA MET A 76 11.17 4.02 -5.06
C MET A 76 11.91 4.64 -6.24
N GLN A 77 11.21 5.41 -7.07
CA GLN A 77 11.84 6.04 -8.23
C GLN A 77 12.90 7.05 -7.80
N TYR A 78 12.60 7.83 -6.77
CA TYR A 78 13.53 8.82 -6.25
C TYR A 78 14.78 8.18 -5.65
N THR A 79 14.59 7.07 -4.91
CA THR A 79 15.68 6.43 -4.17
C THR A 79 16.50 5.48 -5.01
N HIS A 80 15.87 4.71 -5.89
CA HIS A 80 16.51 3.63 -6.64
C HIS A 80 16.56 3.85 -8.15
N GLY A 81 15.79 4.81 -8.66
CA GLY A 81 15.78 5.11 -10.09
C GLY A 81 15.34 3.94 -10.94
N GLU A 82 16.05 3.71 -12.04
CA GLU A 82 15.66 2.69 -13.02
C GLU A 82 15.86 1.25 -12.54
N THR A 83 16.64 1.02 -11.49
CA THR A 83 16.87 -0.35 -11.00
C THR A 83 15.59 -0.99 -10.48
N GLU A 84 14.60 -0.18 -10.07
CA GLU A 84 13.32 -0.68 -9.56
C GLU A 84 12.17 -0.43 -10.53
N ARG A 85 12.48 -0.23 -11.81
CA ARG A 85 11.48 0.12 -12.82
C ARG A 85 10.33 -0.89 -12.93
N GLU A 86 10.64 -2.17 -12.94
CA GLU A 86 9.62 -3.22 -13.04
C GLU A 86 8.73 -3.24 -11.82
N ARG A 87 9.32 -3.04 -10.65
CA ARG A 87 8.59 -3.02 -9.40
C ARG A 87 7.69 -1.80 -9.29
N ILE A 88 8.18 -0.64 -9.71
CA ILE A 88 7.37 0.57 -9.77
C ILE A 88 6.17 0.34 -10.68
N LYS A 89 6.38 -0.30 -11.82
CA LYS A 89 5.31 -0.63 -12.74
C LYS A 89 4.28 -1.56 -12.10
N GLU A 90 4.72 -2.57 -11.35
CA GLU A 90 3.80 -3.47 -10.64
C GLU A 90 2.92 -2.70 -9.66
N VAL A 91 3.50 -1.76 -8.91
CA VAL A 91 2.74 -0.95 -7.95
C VAL A 91 1.72 -0.06 -8.69
N LEU A 92 2.13 0.57 -9.78
CA LEU A 92 1.23 1.44 -10.55
C LEU A 92 0.12 0.65 -11.24
N ASP A 93 0.41 -0.55 -11.74
CA ASP A 93 -0.60 -1.42 -12.32
C ASP A 93 -1.63 -1.83 -11.25
N LEU A 94 -1.16 -2.11 -10.03
CA LEU A 94 -2.03 -2.41 -8.91
C LEU A 94 -2.93 -1.22 -8.57
N VAL A 95 -2.37 -0.01 -8.55
CA VAL A 95 -3.16 1.21 -8.32
C VAL A 95 -4.29 1.31 -9.35
N TYR A 96 -3.99 1.06 -10.61
CA TYR A 96 -4.98 1.11 -11.68
C TYR A 96 -6.10 0.10 -11.44
N GLU A 97 -5.75 -1.14 -11.12
CA GLU A 97 -6.74 -2.19 -10.85
C GLU A 97 -7.59 -1.87 -9.64
N MET A 98 -6.99 -1.39 -8.56
CA MET A 98 -7.71 -1.03 -7.34
C MET A 98 -8.65 0.14 -7.59
N LYS A 99 -8.18 1.14 -8.32
CA LYS A 99 -9.02 2.29 -8.68
C LYS A 99 -10.24 1.86 -9.48
N LYS A 100 -10.04 0.94 -10.41
CA LYS A 100 -11.13 0.41 -11.22
C LYS A 100 -12.13 -0.36 -10.35
N HIS A 101 -11.64 -1.19 -9.45
CA HIS A 101 -12.49 -1.97 -8.53
C HIS A 101 -13.34 -1.05 -7.65
N TRP A 102 -12.73 -0.03 -7.07
CA TRP A 102 -13.43 0.87 -6.15
C TRP A 102 -14.29 1.93 -6.84
N SER A 103 -14.19 2.05 -8.15
CA SER A 103 -15.04 2.97 -8.93
C SER A 103 -16.31 2.31 -9.47
N GLU A 104 -16.42 1.00 -9.34
CA GLU A 104 -17.58 0.24 -9.84
C GLU A 104 -18.74 0.26 -8.86
#